data_04a86bc04ba61bde8c17cf775a2d22a6
#
_entry.id   04a86bc04ba61bde8c17cf775a2d22a6
#
_cell.length_a   1.000
_cell.length_b   1.000
_cell.length_c   1.000
_cell.angle_alpha   90.00
_cell.angle_beta   90.00
_cell.angle_gamma   90.00
#
_symmetry.space_group_name_H-M   'P 1'
#
loop_
_entity.id
_entity.type
_entity.pdbx_description
1 polymer ?
#
loop_
_entity_poly.entity_id
_entity_poly.type
_entity_poly.pdbx_seq_one_letter_code
_entity_poly.pdbx_strand_id
1 'polypeptide(L)'
;MNILYLCTQIINSLLKIANMKRILFLTTLFCAALVMQAQMPRMAEPGKTDQTARKFTLDLTEDGKAQMVCFLPTKPSGKAIVGIPGGGYSVLSNTHEGTMAADWLNQKGIAYFVVNYRLPEGNRMIPMSDVWQGFRIVRDSAAVWGINPRDVGIMGFSAGGHLASVISTHSEYDVRPDFTILFYPVISMDEKVSHMWSCRNFLGEDQKDPKIVREFSTNNAVQRHITPPACIIMSGDDNLVPPLTNGLTYYTAMRNAGNDCMLLLYPTGGHGYGFGQWFAYHNEMLATLGKWLDQLKAPKQDAIRVACIGNSITDGHGIDLAPRNGYPAQLQRMLGNDYCVKNFGVSARTMLNKGDYPYMNEQAWRDALAFKPDIVVIKLGTNDSKPENWKYNAEFRQDLEQMITTLCPSLAQPAKKGKKAKKGQAAEPVKPQIYLCTPIPAFKSTWNINDSVIVNGIIPIQKEVAAKYGLKVIDLHTLYANDGDKMLADGIHPDDKGARRMAQIIAEELKK
;
A
#
# COMPACT_ATOMS: atom_id res chain seq x y z
N MET A 1 35.99 20.34 -46.56
CA MET A 1 35.85 19.80 -45.20
C MET A 1 34.40 19.51 -44.99
N ASN A 2 34.04 18.26 -44.77
CA ASN A 2 32.72 17.67 -45.03
C ASN A 2 31.69 18.07 -43.99
N ILE A 3 30.59 18.70 -44.39
CA ILE A 3 29.43 19.09 -43.52
C ILE A 3 28.95 17.93 -42.64
N LEU A 4 29.05 16.69 -43.19
CA LEU A 4 28.71 15.47 -42.43
C LEU A 4 29.60 15.27 -41.19
N TYR A 5 30.89 15.59 -41.26
CA TYR A 5 31.82 15.46 -40.14
C TYR A 5 31.53 16.48 -39.03
N LEU A 6 31.15 17.71 -39.42
CA LEU A 6 30.77 18.75 -38.48
C LEU A 6 29.44 18.37 -37.73
N CYS A 7 28.46 17.85 -38.48
CA CYS A 7 27.21 17.37 -37.90
C CYS A 7 27.43 16.21 -36.93
N THR A 8 28.31 15.26 -37.24
CA THR A 8 28.65 14.14 -36.34
C THR A 8 29.33 14.62 -35.06
N GLN A 9 30.22 15.59 -35.13
CA GLN A 9 30.90 16.19 -33.98
C GLN A 9 29.89 16.96 -33.08
N ILE A 10 28.94 17.69 -33.67
CA ILE A 10 27.89 18.42 -32.94
C ILE A 10 26.93 17.42 -32.25
N ILE A 11 26.51 16.35 -32.96
CA ILE A 11 25.65 15.31 -32.39
C ILE A 11 26.33 14.60 -31.20
N ASN A 12 27.62 14.23 -31.36
CA ASN A 12 28.39 13.60 -30.30
C ASN A 12 28.60 14.53 -29.08
N SER A 13 28.76 15.82 -29.31
CA SER A 13 28.86 16.82 -28.23
C SER A 13 27.52 17.01 -27.51
N LEU A 14 26.41 17.05 -28.25
CA LEU A 14 25.07 17.13 -27.68
C LEU A 14 24.70 15.87 -26.88
N LEU A 15 25.09 14.69 -27.36
CA LEU A 15 24.92 13.42 -26.64
C LEU A 15 25.75 13.35 -25.35
N LYS A 16 27.01 13.88 -25.38
CA LYS A 16 27.82 14.02 -24.15
C LYS A 16 27.20 14.98 -23.14
N ILE A 17 26.66 16.11 -23.60
CA ILE A 17 25.99 17.09 -22.75
C ILE A 17 24.67 16.50 -22.15
N ALA A 18 23.92 15.73 -22.94
CA ALA A 18 22.71 15.05 -22.48
C ALA A 18 23.01 13.96 -21.42
N ASN A 19 24.10 13.20 -21.66
CA ASN A 19 24.56 12.21 -20.67
C ASN A 19 25.15 12.86 -19.41
N MET A 20 25.87 13.97 -19.52
CA MET A 20 26.33 14.75 -18.37
C MET A 20 25.13 15.34 -17.55
N LYS A 21 24.08 15.85 -18.22
CA LYS A 21 22.88 16.32 -17.55
C LYS A 21 22.12 15.18 -16.84
N ARG A 22 22.06 13.99 -17.45
CA ARG A 22 21.49 12.79 -16.79
C ARG A 22 22.32 12.34 -15.58
N ILE A 23 23.64 12.32 -15.70
CA ILE A 23 24.54 11.98 -14.60
C ILE A 23 24.45 13.04 -13.49
N LEU A 24 24.40 14.33 -13.84
CA LEU A 24 24.24 15.41 -12.87
C LEU A 24 22.87 15.35 -12.18
N PHE A 25 21.79 15.00 -12.90
CA PHE A 25 20.47 14.81 -12.35
C PHE A 25 20.39 13.60 -11.42
N LEU A 26 21.02 12.47 -11.80
CA LEU A 26 21.12 11.28 -10.94
C LEU A 26 22.01 11.51 -9.71
N THR A 27 23.10 12.25 -9.85
CA THR A 27 23.97 12.62 -8.70
C THR A 27 23.29 13.64 -7.79
N THR A 28 22.53 14.60 -8.34
CA THR A 28 21.74 15.53 -7.51
C THR A 28 20.58 14.82 -6.82
N LEU A 29 19.90 13.84 -7.46
CA LEU A 29 18.90 12.99 -6.79
C LEU A 29 19.54 12.13 -5.70
N PHE A 30 20.71 11.53 -5.96
CA PHE A 30 21.44 10.72 -4.98
C PHE A 30 21.99 11.57 -3.82
N CYS A 31 22.52 12.76 -4.11
CA CYS A 31 22.92 13.72 -3.08
C CYS A 31 21.70 14.28 -2.32
N ALA A 32 20.57 14.53 -2.97
CA ALA A 32 19.34 14.93 -2.29
C ALA A 32 18.80 13.82 -1.39
N ALA A 33 18.86 12.55 -1.83
CA ALA A 33 18.50 11.39 -1.00
C ALA A 33 19.47 11.22 0.19
N LEU A 34 20.78 11.42 -0.02
CA LEU A 34 21.79 11.42 1.06
C LEU A 34 21.63 12.61 2.02
N VAL A 35 21.29 13.79 1.51
CA VAL A 35 21.01 14.97 2.34
C VAL A 35 19.69 14.81 3.08
N MET A 36 18.65 14.21 2.48
CA MET A 36 17.42 13.83 3.19
C MET A 36 17.69 12.76 4.27
N GLN A 37 18.55 11.77 4.00
CA GLN A 37 18.98 10.80 5.02
C GLN A 37 19.81 11.44 6.12
N ALA A 38 20.64 12.46 5.80
CA ALA A 38 21.44 13.20 6.79
C ALA A 38 20.61 14.24 7.57
N GLN A 39 19.46 14.68 7.04
CA GLN A 39 18.52 15.58 7.72
C GLN A 39 17.41 14.83 8.48
N MET A 40 17.28 13.51 8.29
CA MET A 40 16.46 12.71 9.21
C MET A 40 17.16 12.72 10.58
N PRO A 41 16.46 13.14 11.66
CA PRO A 41 17.02 12.98 13.00
C PRO A 41 17.43 11.52 13.17
N ARG A 42 18.66 11.28 13.66
CA ARG A 42 19.06 9.90 13.97
C ARG A 42 18.03 9.31 14.88
N MET A 43 17.53 8.15 14.48
CA MET A 43 16.51 7.45 15.24
C MET A 43 17.17 6.85 16.46
N ALA A 44 16.64 7.14 17.65
CA ALA A 44 17.12 6.51 18.87
C ALA A 44 16.93 4.98 18.73
N GLU A 45 17.95 4.21 19.09
CA GLU A 45 17.72 2.81 19.37
C GLU A 45 16.71 2.71 20.53
N PRO A 46 15.76 1.75 20.52
CA PRO A 46 14.83 1.59 21.61
C PRO A 46 15.63 1.57 22.93
N GLY A 47 15.38 2.54 23.79
CA GLY A 47 16.07 2.63 25.07
C GLY A 47 15.95 1.28 25.80
N LYS A 48 16.97 0.91 26.59
CA LYS A 48 16.99 -0.31 27.41
C LYS A 48 15.97 -0.23 28.57
N THR A 49 14.69 0.02 28.22
CA THR A 49 13.58 -0.06 29.16
C THR A 49 13.17 -1.53 29.31
N ASP A 50 12.71 -1.90 30.48
CA ASP A 50 12.12 -3.24 30.69
C ASP A 50 10.89 -3.40 29.82
N GLN A 51 11.09 -3.98 28.61
CA GLN A 51 10.05 -4.20 27.60
C GLN A 51 9.01 -5.25 28.03
N THR A 52 9.17 -5.85 29.22
CA THR A 52 8.18 -6.73 29.84
C THR A 52 7.17 -5.97 30.69
N ALA A 53 7.43 -4.71 31.02
CA ALA A 53 6.50 -3.84 31.71
C ALA A 53 5.25 -3.59 30.86
N ARG A 54 4.07 -3.61 31.46
CA ARG A 54 2.78 -3.45 30.73
C ARG A 54 2.51 -2.01 30.31
N LYS A 55 3.13 -1.04 30.97
CA LYS A 55 3.08 0.39 30.65
C LYS A 55 4.49 0.96 30.76
N PHE A 56 4.96 1.55 29.67
CA PHE A 56 6.27 2.21 29.61
C PHE A 56 6.27 3.27 28.51
N THR A 57 7.29 4.10 28.47
CA THR A 57 7.48 5.12 27.43
C THR A 57 8.78 4.87 26.70
N LEU A 58 8.77 5.05 25.40
CA LEU A 58 9.94 5.00 24.51
C LEU A 58 10.15 6.35 23.84
N ASP A 59 11.39 6.77 23.74
CA ASP A 59 11.77 7.93 22.93
C ASP A 59 11.77 7.52 21.44
N LEU A 60 11.14 8.33 20.60
CA LEU A 60 11.11 8.16 19.15
C LEU A 60 12.22 8.94 18.46
N THR A 61 12.78 9.92 19.17
CA THR A 61 13.89 10.78 18.72
C THR A 61 15.00 10.81 19.77
N GLU A 62 16.25 11.03 19.34
CA GLU A 62 17.42 11.09 20.24
C GLU A 62 17.30 12.17 21.31
N ASP A 63 16.61 13.28 21.02
CA ASP A 63 16.39 14.40 21.94
C ASP A 63 15.18 14.21 22.87
N GLY A 64 14.48 13.06 22.76
CA GLY A 64 13.32 12.73 23.59
C GLY A 64 12.08 13.61 23.38
N LYS A 65 12.06 14.48 22.35
CA LYS A 65 10.92 15.37 22.10
C LYS A 65 9.71 14.67 21.50
N ALA A 66 9.92 13.57 20.76
CA ALA A 66 8.87 12.66 20.36
C ALA A 66 8.94 11.40 21.19
N GLN A 67 7.80 10.96 21.73
CA GLN A 67 7.72 9.80 22.61
C GLN A 67 6.53 8.93 22.25
N MET A 68 6.62 7.65 22.61
CA MET A 68 5.51 6.70 22.47
C MET A 68 5.20 6.06 23.81
N VAL A 69 3.98 6.28 24.31
CA VAL A 69 3.50 5.62 25.53
C VAL A 69 2.88 4.28 25.15
N CYS A 70 3.45 3.21 25.66
CA CYS A 70 3.10 1.83 25.33
C CYS A 70 2.20 1.22 26.40
N PHE A 71 1.10 0.57 25.98
CA PHE A 71 0.18 -0.16 26.83
C PHE A 71 0.04 -1.59 26.28
N LEU A 72 0.65 -2.56 26.96
CA LEU A 72 0.62 -3.95 26.53
C LEU A 72 -0.44 -4.74 27.31
N PRO A 73 -1.31 -5.53 26.62
CA PRO A 73 -2.31 -6.35 27.27
C PRO A 73 -1.70 -7.56 27.97
N THR A 74 -2.39 -8.08 28.99
CA THR A 74 -1.98 -9.32 29.68
C THR A 74 -2.03 -10.55 28.79
N LYS A 75 -3.00 -10.57 27.86
CA LYS A 75 -3.24 -11.66 26.91
C LYS A 75 -3.32 -11.05 25.52
N PRO A 76 -2.20 -10.96 24.78
CA PRO A 76 -2.19 -10.38 23.45
C PRO A 76 -3.08 -11.15 22.48
N SER A 77 -3.89 -10.44 21.70
CA SER A 77 -4.67 -10.99 20.59
C SER A 77 -3.84 -11.07 19.29
N GLY A 78 -2.66 -10.45 19.27
CA GLY A 78 -1.87 -10.20 18.09
C GLY A 78 -2.14 -8.84 17.43
N LYS A 79 -3.28 -8.20 17.72
CA LYS A 79 -3.63 -6.90 17.16
C LYS A 79 -2.98 -5.75 17.94
N ALA A 80 -2.57 -4.69 17.21
CA ALA A 80 -2.03 -3.47 17.80
C ALA A 80 -2.62 -2.22 17.14
N ILE A 81 -2.64 -1.11 17.86
CA ILE A 81 -3.09 0.19 17.37
C ILE A 81 -2.11 1.27 17.81
N VAL A 82 -1.66 2.09 16.86
CA VAL A 82 -0.90 3.32 17.09
C VAL A 82 -1.88 4.48 17.16
N GLY A 83 -1.98 5.12 18.33
CA GLY A 83 -2.90 6.22 18.62
C GLY A 83 -2.24 7.59 18.39
N ILE A 84 -2.95 8.48 17.73
CA ILE A 84 -2.50 9.82 17.32
C ILE A 84 -3.45 10.87 17.91
N PRO A 85 -3.07 11.54 19.01
CA PRO A 85 -3.89 12.57 19.63
C PRO A 85 -4.17 13.75 18.71
N GLY A 86 -5.32 14.41 18.89
CA GLY A 86 -5.65 15.66 18.27
C GLY A 86 -5.01 16.87 18.94
N GLY A 87 -5.60 18.06 18.74
CA GLY A 87 -5.14 19.32 19.32
C GLY A 87 -4.74 20.37 18.28
N GLY A 88 -5.27 20.29 17.05
CA GLY A 88 -5.09 21.31 16.01
C GLY A 88 -3.67 21.51 15.53
N TYR A 89 -2.77 20.54 15.77
CA TYR A 89 -1.32 20.65 15.59
C TYR A 89 -0.68 21.79 16.38
N SER A 90 -1.34 22.28 17.43
CA SER A 90 -0.83 23.32 18.34
C SER A 90 -0.51 22.75 19.73
N VAL A 91 -1.21 21.69 20.11
CA VAL A 91 -1.06 20.94 21.37
C VAL A 91 -1.37 19.47 21.10
N LEU A 92 -1.17 18.60 22.11
CA LEU A 92 -1.58 17.20 22.07
C LEU A 92 -2.65 16.93 23.14
N SER A 93 -3.84 16.50 22.70
CA SER A 93 -4.96 16.14 23.58
C SER A 93 -4.81 14.71 24.12
N ASN A 94 -3.77 14.46 24.90
CA ASN A 94 -3.30 13.11 25.26
C ASN A 94 -4.22 12.32 26.22
N THR A 95 -5.27 12.92 26.79
CA THR A 95 -6.17 12.24 27.72
C THR A 95 -7.27 11.48 26.98
N HIS A 96 -8.35 12.18 26.61
CA HIS A 96 -9.54 11.57 25.99
C HIS A 96 -9.34 11.22 24.51
N GLU A 97 -8.37 11.82 23.84
CA GLU A 97 -7.91 11.52 22.48
C GLU A 97 -6.59 10.75 22.44
N GLY A 98 -6.15 10.23 23.57
CA GLY A 98 -4.91 9.48 23.71
C GLY A 98 -5.08 8.29 24.66
N THR A 99 -4.61 8.45 25.91
CA THR A 99 -4.44 7.32 26.83
C THR A 99 -5.75 6.70 27.34
N MET A 100 -6.89 7.38 27.26
CA MET A 100 -8.18 6.88 27.76
C MET A 100 -8.68 5.61 27.02
N ALA A 101 -8.21 5.39 25.78
CA ALA A 101 -8.55 4.18 25.01
C ALA A 101 -7.83 2.92 25.53
N ALA A 102 -6.74 3.08 26.30
CA ALA A 102 -5.80 1.99 26.61
C ALA A 102 -6.47 0.81 27.32
N ASP A 103 -7.24 1.08 28.38
CA ASP A 103 -7.87 0.01 29.17
C ASP A 103 -8.89 -0.80 28.37
N TRP A 104 -9.72 -0.11 27.58
CA TRP A 104 -10.72 -0.77 26.72
C TRP A 104 -10.05 -1.64 25.63
N LEU A 105 -8.97 -1.15 25.01
CA LEU A 105 -8.22 -1.90 24.01
C LEU A 105 -7.49 -3.09 24.63
N ASN A 106 -6.83 -2.89 25.79
CA ASN A 106 -6.11 -3.95 26.47
C ASN A 106 -7.02 -5.06 26.99
N GLN A 107 -8.27 -4.75 27.41
CA GLN A 107 -9.30 -5.75 27.75
C GLN A 107 -9.65 -6.65 26.56
N LYS A 108 -9.52 -6.14 25.31
CA LYS A 108 -9.68 -6.90 24.06
C LYS A 108 -8.40 -7.62 23.61
N GLY A 109 -7.35 -7.55 24.40
CA GLY A 109 -6.03 -8.10 24.03
C GLY A 109 -5.29 -7.29 22.96
N ILE A 110 -5.72 -6.06 22.66
CA ILE A 110 -5.12 -5.17 21.67
C ILE A 110 -4.03 -4.33 22.34
N ALA A 111 -2.80 -4.42 21.84
CA ALA A 111 -1.72 -3.53 22.28
C ALA A 111 -1.97 -2.09 21.77
N TYR A 112 -1.70 -1.10 22.62
CA TYR A 112 -1.97 0.28 22.27
C TYR A 112 -0.75 1.18 22.51
N PHE A 113 -0.46 2.05 21.56
CA PHE A 113 0.73 2.89 21.53
C PHE A 113 0.34 4.32 21.22
N VAL A 114 0.45 5.23 22.17
CA VAL A 114 0.12 6.66 21.97
C VAL A 114 1.37 7.41 21.57
N VAL A 115 1.40 7.93 20.35
CA VAL A 115 2.52 8.72 19.83
C VAL A 115 2.35 10.19 20.22
N ASN A 116 3.19 10.68 21.10
CA ASN A 116 3.36 12.09 21.40
C ASN A 116 4.31 12.70 20.35
N TYR A 117 3.75 12.98 19.18
CA TYR A 117 4.50 13.50 18.04
C TYR A 117 4.89 14.96 18.25
N ARG A 118 6.00 15.39 17.66
CA ARG A 118 6.40 16.79 17.60
C ARG A 118 5.42 17.59 16.74
N LEU A 119 5.08 18.78 17.21
CA LEU A 119 4.22 19.68 16.45
C LEU A 119 4.91 20.07 15.14
N PRO A 120 4.16 20.19 14.03
CA PRO A 120 4.76 20.41 12.72
C PRO A 120 5.41 21.77 12.54
N GLU A 121 4.88 22.83 13.17
CA GLU A 121 5.39 24.21 13.01
C GLU A 121 5.52 24.59 11.52
N GLY A 122 4.59 24.15 10.69
CA GLY A 122 4.60 24.34 9.25
C GLY A 122 5.41 23.29 8.46
N ASN A 123 6.12 22.39 9.13
CA ASN A 123 6.83 21.28 8.48
C ASN A 123 6.14 19.94 8.77
N ARG A 124 5.27 19.53 7.89
CA ARG A 124 4.49 18.29 8.00
C ARG A 124 5.33 17.02 8.11
N MET A 125 6.59 17.02 7.64
CA MET A 125 7.47 15.86 7.74
C MET A 125 7.86 15.53 9.17
N ILE A 126 7.83 16.51 10.10
CA ILE A 126 8.16 16.31 11.51
C ILE A 126 7.20 15.28 12.14
N PRO A 127 5.87 15.52 12.25
CA PRO A 127 4.97 14.57 12.86
C PRO A 127 4.85 13.27 12.05
N MET A 128 4.94 13.31 10.71
CA MET A 128 4.92 12.12 9.88
C MET A 128 6.09 11.18 10.21
N SER A 129 7.31 11.72 10.34
CA SER A 129 8.50 10.92 10.68
C SER A 129 8.40 10.28 12.06
N ASP A 130 7.84 10.98 13.04
CA ASP A 130 7.64 10.45 14.39
C ASP A 130 6.65 9.26 14.40
N VAL A 131 5.55 9.37 13.64
CA VAL A 131 4.58 8.27 13.52
C VAL A 131 5.17 7.08 12.76
N TRP A 132 5.92 7.32 11.67
CA TRP A 132 6.62 6.24 10.96
C TRP A 132 7.59 5.50 11.87
N GLN A 133 8.33 6.24 12.73
CA GLN A 133 9.22 5.63 13.70
C GLN A 133 8.44 4.77 14.71
N GLY A 134 7.30 5.24 15.20
CA GLY A 134 6.42 4.46 16.06
C GLY A 134 6.02 3.14 15.41
N PHE A 135 5.60 3.16 14.13
CA PHE A 135 5.26 1.95 13.37
C PHE A 135 6.43 0.98 13.23
N ARG A 136 7.65 1.48 12.94
CA ARG A 136 8.85 0.62 12.84
C ARG A 136 9.12 -0.07 14.18
N ILE A 137 9.15 0.68 15.27
CA ILE A 137 9.37 0.12 16.61
C ILE A 137 8.34 -0.94 16.96
N VAL A 138 7.04 -0.68 16.70
CA VAL A 138 5.95 -1.64 16.98
C VAL A 138 6.13 -2.92 16.16
N ARG A 139 6.46 -2.82 14.87
CA ARG A 139 6.66 -3.97 14.00
C ARG A 139 7.94 -4.75 14.31
N ASP A 140 9.03 -4.06 14.60
CA ASP A 140 10.31 -4.69 14.97
C ASP A 140 10.22 -5.40 16.33
N SER A 141 9.43 -4.86 17.26
CA SER A 141 9.20 -5.45 18.59
C SER A 141 8.05 -6.45 18.64
N ALA A 142 7.38 -6.72 17.51
CA ALA A 142 6.15 -7.49 17.45
C ALA A 142 6.25 -8.88 18.11
N ALA A 143 7.35 -9.60 17.89
CA ALA A 143 7.58 -10.92 18.46
C ALA A 143 7.69 -10.87 20.00
N VAL A 144 8.33 -9.84 20.56
CA VAL A 144 8.50 -9.66 22.02
C VAL A 144 7.19 -9.26 22.68
N TRP A 145 6.36 -8.45 22.00
CA TRP A 145 5.12 -7.91 22.54
C TRP A 145 3.88 -8.79 22.23
N GLY A 146 4.07 -9.91 21.55
CA GLY A 146 2.99 -10.80 21.14
C GLY A 146 2.06 -10.19 20.09
N ILE A 147 2.62 -9.35 19.21
CA ILE A 147 1.90 -8.65 18.13
C ILE A 147 2.13 -9.39 16.80
N ASN A 148 1.10 -9.44 15.96
CA ASN A 148 1.23 -9.77 14.56
C ASN A 148 1.64 -8.51 13.78
N PRO A 149 2.83 -8.41 13.17
CA PRO A 149 3.28 -7.21 12.47
C PRO A 149 2.41 -6.85 11.24
N ARG A 150 1.48 -7.72 10.84
CA ARG A 150 0.49 -7.50 9.78
C ARG A 150 -0.91 -7.21 10.32
N ASP A 151 -1.02 -6.82 11.59
CA ASP A 151 -2.27 -6.44 12.25
C ASP A 151 -2.05 -5.20 13.13
N VAL A 152 -1.33 -4.22 12.58
CA VAL A 152 -1.00 -2.96 13.25
C VAL A 152 -1.77 -1.82 12.59
N GLY A 153 -2.83 -1.34 13.25
CA GLY A 153 -3.64 -0.22 12.78
C GLY A 153 -3.19 1.13 13.32
N ILE A 154 -3.85 2.18 12.82
CA ILE A 154 -3.71 3.55 13.30
C ILE A 154 -5.07 4.06 13.78
N MET A 155 -5.08 4.85 14.85
CA MET A 155 -6.27 5.53 15.35
C MET A 155 -5.94 6.99 15.62
N GLY A 156 -6.65 7.92 14.98
CA GLY A 156 -6.39 9.34 15.14
C GLY A 156 -7.65 10.16 15.39
N PHE A 157 -7.46 11.29 16.08
CA PHE A 157 -8.53 12.16 16.55
C PHE A 157 -8.33 13.57 16.01
N SER A 158 -9.36 14.21 15.44
CA SER A 158 -9.29 15.61 14.98
C SER A 158 -8.11 15.85 14.02
N ALA A 159 -7.17 16.73 14.35
CA ALA A 159 -5.90 16.92 13.64
C ALA A 159 -5.03 15.64 13.63
N GLY A 160 -5.03 14.85 14.71
CA GLY A 160 -4.42 13.52 14.74
C GLY A 160 -5.12 12.54 13.82
N GLY A 161 -6.43 12.70 13.59
CA GLY A 161 -7.18 11.98 12.56
C GLY A 161 -6.72 12.33 11.15
N HIS A 162 -6.39 13.61 10.91
CA HIS A 162 -5.72 14.01 9.67
C HIS A 162 -4.38 13.31 9.52
N LEU A 163 -3.51 13.38 10.52
CA LEU A 163 -2.20 12.73 10.47
C LEU A 163 -2.33 11.22 10.26
N ALA A 164 -3.29 10.56 10.93
CA ALA A 164 -3.57 9.14 10.73
C ALA A 164 -4.00 8.83 9.29
N SER A 165 -4.83 9.69 8.68
CA SER A 165 -5.23 9.56 7.28
C SER A 165 -4.09 9.83 6.30
N VAL A 166 -3.18 10.77 6.61
CA VAL A 166 -1.94 11.01 5.85
C VAL A 166 -1.05 9.77 5.88
N ILE A 167 -0.80 9.20 7.07
CA ILE A 167 -0.01 7.97 7.21
C ILE A 167 -0.65 6.81 6.42
N SER A 168 -1.98 6.72 6.39
CA SER A 168 -2.71 5.68 5.67
C SER A 168 -2.62 5.82 4.14
N THR A 169 -2.45 7.03 3.61
CA THR A 169 -2.49 7.32 2.18
C THR A 169 -1.13 7.64 1.56
N HIS A 170 -0.15 8.15 2.34
CA HIS A 170 1.13 8.64 1.83
C HIS A 170 2.34 7.81 2.29
N SER A 171 2.15 6.79 3.13
CA SER A 171 3.26 6.00 3.64
C SER A 171 3.69 4.90 2.67
N GLU A 172 4.97 4.60 2.67
CA GLU A 172 5.51 3.38 2.09
C GLU A 172 4.98 2.14 2.81
N TYR A 173 5.06 0.99 2.15
CA TYR A 173 4.42 -0.25 2.60
C TYR A 173 4.81 -0.68 4.01
N ASP A 174 6.08 -0.54 4.39
CA ASP A 174 6.64 -0.98 5.67
C ASP A 174 6.12 -0.22 6.90
N VAL A 175 5.65 1.02 6.71
CA VAL A 175 5.11 1.89 7.77
C VAL A 175 3.63 2.26 7.55
N ARG A 176 3.00 1.75 6.48
CA ARG A 176 1.56 1.92 6.24
C ARG A 176 0.76 1.05 7.21
N PRO A 177 -0.27 1.58 7.89
CA PRO A 177 -1.11 0.78 8.77
C PRO A 177 -1.90 -0.30 8.02
N ASP A 178 -2.27 -1.37 8.73
CA ASP A 178 -3.10 -2.44 8.18
C ASP A 178 -4.61 -2.09 8.22
N PHE A 179 -5.02 -1.14 9.08
CA PHE A 179 -6.36 -0.57 9.17
C PHE A 179 -6.32 0.81 9.84
N THR A 180 -7.37 1.61 9.64
CA THR A 180 -7.43 3.01 10.08
C THR A 180 -8.71 3.29 10.85
N ILE A 181 -8.61 4.01 11.99
CA ILE A 181 -9.75 4.49 12.78
C ILE A 181 -9.63 6.01 12.89
N LEU A 182 -10.67 6.73 12.49
CA LEU A 182 -10.67 8.19 12.43
C LEU A 182 -11.84 8.73 13.27
N PHE A 183 -11.53 9.46 14.34
CA PHE A 183 -12.52 10.17 15.13
C PHE A 183 -12.61 11.63 14.68
N TYR A 184 -13.78 12.06 14.24
CA TYR A 184 -14.06 13.43 13.76
C TYR A 184 -12.86 14.07 13.06
N PRO A 185 -12.30 13.37 12.04
CA PRO A 185 -11.01 13.73 11.50
C PRO A 185 -11.08 15.04 10.70
N VAL A 186 -10.07 15.88 10.83
CA VAL A 186 -9.74 16.84 9.79
C VAL A 186 -9.31 16.01 8.56
N ILE A 187 -9.80 16.35 7.39
CA ILE A 187 -9.47 15.67 6.11
C ILE A 187 -9.06 16.69 5.06
N SER A 188 -9.90 17.73 4.89
CA SER A 188 -9.56 18.82 3.97
C SER A 188 -8.51 19.73 4.57
N MET A 189 -7.51 20.09 3.77
CA MET A 189 -6.52 21.13 4.09
C MET A 189 -6.90 22.51 3.49
N ASP A 190 -8.11 22.64 2.93
CA ASP A 190 -8.67 23.94 2.56
C ASP A 190 -9.27 24.60 3.81
N GLU A 191 -8.62 25.66 4.30
CA GLU A 191 -9.03 26.38 5.51
C GLU A 191 -10.43 27.02 5.43
N LYS A 192 -11.00 27.16 4.24
CA LYS A 192 -12.35 27.72 4.04
C LYS A 192 -13.46 26.75 4.42
N VAL A 193 -13.17 25.44 4.40
CA VAL A 193 -14.15 24.38 4.60
C VAL A 193 -13.75 23.38 5.69
N SER A 194 -12.64 23.63 6.39
CA SER A 194 -12.08 22.77 7.43
C SER A 194 -11.52 23.58 8.59
N HIS A 195 -10.89 22.91 9.57
CA HIS A 195 -10.31 23.57 10.73
C HIS A 195 -9.05 24.36 10.35
N MET A 196 -9.18 25.68 10.24
CA MET A 196 -8.17 26.61 9.74
C MET A 196 -6.81 26.43 10.43
N TRP A 197 -6.77 26.30 11.75
CA TRP A 197 -5.51 26.18 12.49
C TRP A 197 -4.80 24.85 12.18
N SER A 198 -5.52 23.74 12.01
CA SER A 198 -4.91 22.48 11.56
C SER A 198 -4.26 22.62 10.20
N CYS A 199 -4.93 23.32 9.26
CA CYS A 199 -4.40 23.56 7.91
C CYS A 199 -3.10 24.36 7.97
N ARG A 200 -3.11 25.49 8.70
CA ARG A 200 -1.96 26.41 8.81
C ARG A 200 -0.78 25.78 9.53
N ASN A 201 -1.03 25.13 10.65
CA ASN A 201 0.03 24.53 11.46
C ASN A 201 0.71 23.36 10.74
N PHE A 202 -0.05 22.57 9.97
CA PHE A 202 0.47 21.42 9.24
C PHE A 202 1.22 21.81 7.97
N LEU A 203 0.63 22.72 7.16
CA LEU A 203 1.18 23.10 5.86
C LEU A 203 2.14 24.28 5.91
N GLY A 204 2.01 25.18 6.92
CA GLY A 204 2.81 26.40 6.98
C GLY A 204 2.61 27.27 5.74
N GLU A 205 3.70 27.73 5.15
CA GLU A 205 3.68 28.54 3.93
C GLU A 205 3.14 27.78 2.70
N ASP A 206 3.26 26.44 2.69
CA ASP A 206 2.80 25.58 1.60
C ASP A 206 1.26 25.57 1.46
N GLN A 207 0.52 26.07 2.44
CA GLN A 207 -0.95 26.25 2.31
C GLN A 207 -1.35 27.19 1.17
N LYS A 208 -0.41 28.00 0.65
CA LYS A 208 -0.62 28.89 -0.49
C LYS A 208 -0.55 28.15 -1.83
N ASP A 209 0.01 26.92 -1.85
CA ASP A 209 0.05 26.08 -3.06
C ASP A 209 -1.19 25.17 -3.13
N PRO A 210 -2.12 25.40 -4.10
CA PRO A 210 -3.30 24.56 -4.23
C PRO A 210 -3.00 23.08 -4.50
N LYS A 211 -1.83 22.75 -5.04
CA LYS A 211 -1.43 21.38 -5.29
C LYS A 211 -1.11 20.69 -3.97
N ILE A 212 -0.39 21.34 -3.07
CA ILE A 212 -0.06 20.82 -1.74
C ILE A 212 -1.32 20.70 -0.88
N VAL A 213 -2.19 21.74 -0.90
CA VAL A 213 -3.50 21.68 -0.23
C VAL A 213 -4.31 20.48 -0.72
N ARG A 214 -4.35 20.25 -2.05
CA ARG A 214 -5.06 19.11 -2.65
C ARG A 214 -4.42 17.77 -2.26
N GLU A 215 -3.09 17.67 -2.30
CA GLU A 215 -2.33 16.46 -1.96
C GLU A 215 -2.60 16.03 -0.54
N PHE A 216 -2.50 16.94 0.43
CA PHE A 216 -2.70 16.65 1.84
C PHE A 216 -4.17 16.75 2.31
N SER A 217 -5.10 17.10 1.42
CA SER A 217 -6.52 16.78 1.61
C SER A 217 -6.72 15.31 1.26
N THR A 218 -6.65 14.44 2.27
CA THR A 218 -6.39 13.01 2.13
C THR A 218 -7.47 12.22 1.40
N ASN A 219 -8.69 12.76 1.27
CA ASN A 219 -9.72 12.22 0.37
C ASN A 219 -9.25 12.16 -1.09
N ASN A 220 -8.34 13.05 -1.52
CA ASN A 220 -7.78 13.03 -2.88
C ASN A 220 -6.64 12.01 -3.05
N ALA A 221 -6.07 11.52 -1.95
CA ALA A 221 -4.95 10.60 -1.93
C ALA A 221 -5.36 9.13 -1.71
N VAL A 222 -6.65 8.86 -1.54
CA VAL A 222 -7.18 7.49 -1.43
C VAL A 222 -6.91 6.70 -2.71
N GLN A 223 -6.29 5.55 -2.57
CA GLN A 223 -5.96 4.64 -3.66
C GLN A 223 -6.56 3.26 -3.43
N ARG A 224 -7.10 2.65 -4.50
CA ARG A 224 -7.62 1.28 -4.47
C ARG A 224 -6.50 0.29 -4.12
N HIS A 225 -6.80 -0.70 -3.28
CA HIS A 225 -5.90 -1.76 -2.79
C HIS A 225 -4.70 -1.28 -1.94
N ILE A 226 -4.40 0.02 -1.92
CA ILE A 226 -3.28 0.60 -1.19
C ILE A 226 -3.75 1.21 0.13
N THR A 227 -4.77 2.09 0.09
CA THR A 227 -5.32 2.70 1.31
C THR A 227 -6.04 1.63 2.13
N PRO A 228 -5.67 1.45 3.40
CA PRO A 228 -6.22 0.37 4.23
C PRO A 228 -7.70 0.57 4.58
N PRO A 229 -8.41 -0.50 4.99
CA PRO A 229 -9.78 -0.40 5.49
C PRO A 229 -9.90 0.64 6.59
N ALA A 230 -11.01 1.40 6.61
CA ALA A 230 -11.20 2.47 7.58
C ALA A 230 -12.53 2.38 8.33
N CYS A 231 -12.53 2.86 9.59
CA CYS A 231 -13.72 3.16 10.37
C CYS A 231 -13.70 4.65 10.73
N ILE A 232 -14.72 5.40 10.33
CA ILE A 232 -14.85 6.85 10.58
C ILE A 232 -15.98 7.05 11.58
N ILE A 233 -15.73 7.84 12.63
CA ILE A 233 -16.65 8.08 13.74
C ILE A 233 -16.79 9.59 13.91
N MET A 234 -18.01 10.12 13.79
CA MET A 234 -18.28 11.57 13.77
C MET A 234 -19.61 11.90 14.42
N SER A 235 -19.82 13.19 14.70
CA SER A 235 -21.11 13.78 15.12
C SER A 235 -21.60 14.76 14.06
N GLY A 236 -22.93 14.75 13.80
CA GLY A 236 -23.53 15.58 12.77
C GLY A 236 -23.56 17.09 13.13
N ASP A 237 -23.46 17.40 14.41
CA ASP A 237 -23.44 18.76 14.97
C ASP A 237 -22.02 19.31 15.23
N ASP A 238 -20.98 18.67 14.71
CA ASP A 238 -19.60 19.16 14.79
C ASP A 238 -19.41 20.39 13.91
N ASN A 239 -19.33 21.56 14.55
CA ASN A 239 -19.10 22.84 13.89
C ASN A 239 -17.64 23.24 13.81
N LEU A 240 -16.73 22.54 14.51
CA LEU A 240 -15.29 22.82 14.46
C LEU A 240 -14.62 22.13 13.28
N VAL A 241 -14.99 20.86 13.05
CA VAL A 241 -14.56 20.06 11.90
C VAL A 241 -15.81 19.51 11.21
N PRO A 242 -16.44 20.28 10.33
CA PRO A 242 -17.71 19.91 9.72
C PRO A 242 -17.63 18.56 9.00
N PRO A 243 -18.50 17.59 9.33
CA PRO A 243 -18.41 16.23 8.77
C PRO A 243 -18.59 16.19 7.26
N LEU A 244 -19.41 17.09 6.68
CA LEU A 244 -19.71 17.13 5.24
C LEU A 244 -18.47 17.40 4.37
N THR A 245 -17.55 18.24 4.85
CA THR A 245 -16.35 18.65 4.11
C THR A 245 -15.10 17.89 4.56
N ASN A 246 -15.20 17.05 5.57
CA ASN A 246 -14.11 16.27 6.12
C ASN A 246 -14.40 14.76 6.07
N GLY A 247 -14.83 14.11 7.13
CA GLY A 247 -14.93 12.65 7.19
C GLY A 247 -15.84 12.04 6.12
N LEU A 248 -16.94 12.71 5.70
CA LEU A 248 -17.79 12.24 4.61
C LEU A 248 -17.08 12.26 3.25
N THR A 249 -16.21 13.22 2.99
CA THR A 249 -15.42 13.26 1.74
C THR A 249 -14.44 12.09 1.68
N TYR A 250 -13.82 11.75 2.83
CA TYR A 250 -12.92 10.59 2.91
C TYR A 250 -13.69 9.27 2.74
N TYR A 251 -14.86 9.12 3.42
CA TYR A 251 -15.74 7.98 3.22
C TYR A 251 -16.13 7.80 1.75
N THR A 252 -16.54 8.89 1.10
CA THR A 252 -16.90 8.87 -0.33
C THR A 252 -15.74 8.44 -1.21
N ALA A 253 -14.53 8.97 -0.96
CA ALA A 253 -13.32 8.59 -1.69
C ALA A 253 -12.99 7.10 -1.51
N MET A 254 -13.06 6.59 -0.27
CA MET A 254 -12.87 5.17 0.05
C MET A 254 -13.87 4.28 -0.71
N ARG A 255 -15.16 4.66 -0.73
CA ARG A 255 -16.19 3.90 -1.43
C ARG A 255 -16.02 3.94 -2.94
N ASN A 256 -15.67 5.09 -3.51
CA ASN A 256 -15.38 5.24 -4.95
C ASN A 256 -14.15 4.43 -5.38
N ALA A 257 -13.14 4.32 -4.51
CA ALA A 257 -11.99 3.42 -4.73
C ALA A 257 -12.36 1.93 -4.56
N GLY A 258 -13.55 1.62 -4.03
CA GLY A 258 -13.99 0.26 -3.70
C GLY A 258 -13.40 -0.28 -2.40
N ASN A 259 -12.67 0.52 -1.63
CA ASN A 259 -12.08 0.14 -0.36
C ASN A 259 -13.14 -0.01 0.73
N ASP A 260 -12.89 -0.90 1.68
CA ASP A 260 -13.76 -1.09 2.83
C ASP A 260 -13.71 0.13 3.75
N CYS A 261 -14.88 0.69 4.04
CA CYS A 261 -15.01 1.82 4.95
C CYS A 261 -16.33 1.75 5.70
N MET A 262 -16.25 1.76 7.03
CA MET A 262 -17.40 1.90 7.92
C MET A 262 -17.54 3.37 8.31
N LEU A 263 -18.76 3.85 8.40
CA LEU A 263 -19.09 5.20 8.85
C LEU A 263 -20.09 5.13 10.01
N LEU A 264 -19.71 5.74 11.13
CA LEU A 264 -20.59 6.01 12.28
C LEU A 264 -20.79 7.51 12.38
N LEU A 265 -22.00 7.97 12.11
CA LEU A 265 -22.40 9.37 12.21
C LEU A 265 -23.51 9.49 13.25
N TYR A 266 -23.17 10.00 14.42
CA TYR A 266 -24.11 10.25 15.50
C TYR A 266 -24.77 11.62 15.32
N PRO A 267 -26.06 11.76 15.73
CA PRO A 267 -26.76 13.03 15.53
C PRO A 267 -26.15 14.20 16.31
N THR A 268 -25.65 13.93 17.52
CA THR A 268 -25.06 14.92 18.42
C THR A 268 -23.81 14.40 19.09
N GLY A 269 -22.98 15.32 19.60
CA GLY A 269 -21.72 15.01 20.31
C GLY A 269 -20.70 16.11 20.14
N GLY A 270 -20.89 16.97 19.15
CA GLY A 270 -19.93 18.03 18.82
C GLY A 270 -18.56 17.47 18.43
N HIS A 271 -17.52 18.19 18.83
CA HIS A 271 -16.13 17.83 18.57
C HIS A 271 -15.40 17.42 19.85
N GLY A 272 -14.38 16.54 19.76
CA GLY A 272 -13.44 16.30 20.85
C GLY A 272 -13.92 15.34 21.93
N TYR A 273 -14.92 14.49 21.70
CA TYR A 273 -15.38 13.55 22.73
C TYR A 273 -14.43 12.35 22.94
N GLY A 274 -13.69 11.93 21.92
CA GLY A 274 -12.75 10.80 21.98
C GLY A 274 -13.31 9.57 22.66
N PHE A 275 -12.61 9.07 23.66
CA PHE A 275 -13.06 7.98 24.54
C PHE A 275 -13.75 8.48 25.83
N GLY A 276 -14.20 9.75 25.86
CA GLY A 276 -14.87 10.34 27.02
C GLY A 276 -16.22 9.69 27.34
N GLN A 277 -16.43 9.31 28.60
CA GLN A 277 -17.70 8.71 29.06
C GLN A 277 -18.89 9.69 29.03
N TRP A 278 -18.61 10.99 28.87
CA TRP A 278 -19.64 12.02 28.72
C TRP A 278 -20.29 12.04 27.34
N PHE A 279 -19.73 11.35 26.35
CA PHE A 279 -20.34 11.21 25.04
C PHE A 279 -21.61 10.35 25.13
N ALA A 280 -22.74 10.91 24.72
CA ALA A 280 -24.04 10.25 24.89
C ALA A 280 -24.13 8.85 24.27
N TYR A 281 -23.37 8.61 23.19
CA TYR A 281 -23.36 7.34 22.45
C TYR A 281 -22.09 6.52 22.74
N HIS A 282 -21.41 6.77 23.86
CA HIS A 282 -20.13 6.14 24.18
C HIS A 282 -20.19 4.60 24.12
N ASN A 283 -21.18 3.99 24.75
CA ASN A 283 -21.30 2.52 24.81
C ASN A 283 -21.61 1.90 23.45
N GLU A 284 -22.53 2.50 22.68
CA GLU A 284 -22.89 2.07 21.33
C GLU A 284 -21.70 2.20 20.37
N MET A 285 -20.96 3.29 20.48
CA MET A 285 -19.74 3.53 19.72
C MET A 285 -18.70 2.44 19.99
N LEU A 286 -18.39 2.18 21.25
CA LEU A 286 -17.43 1.15 21.64
C LEU A 286 -17.87 -0.25 21.22
N ALA A 287 -19.16 -0.57 21.37
CA ALA A 287 -19.70 -1.86 20.96
C ALA A 287 -19.57 -2.06 19.44
N THR A 288 -19.88 -1.03 18.66
CA THR A 288 -19.80 -1.08 17.19
C THR A 288 -18.37 -1.10 16.70
N LEU A 289 -17.50 -0.26 17.25
CA LEU A 289 -16.06 -0.26 16.96
C LEU A 289 -15.44 -1.62 17.32
N GLY A 290 -15.81 -2.20 18.46
CA GLY A 290 -15.33 -3.52 18.87
C GLY A 290 -15.71 -4.61 17.86
N LYS A 291 -16.97 -4.65 17.40
CA LYS A 291 -17.42 -5.59 16.37
C LYS A 291 -16.65 -5.41 15.06
N TRP A 292 -16.39 -4.18 14.66
CA TRP A 292 -15.62 -3.91 13.44
C TRP A 292 -14.18 -4.42 13.58
N LEU A 293 -13.51 -4.16 14.72
CA LEU A 293 -12.16 -4.66 14.99
C LEU A 293 -12.10 -6.19 15.01
N ASP A 294 -13.13 -6.87 15.53
CA ASP A 294 -13.22 -8.33 15.58
C ASP A 294 -13.43 -8.95 14.18
N GLN A 295 -13.99 -8.19 13.23
CA GLN A 295 -14.18 -8.60 11.83
C GLN A 295 -12.92 -8.47 10.98
N LEU A 296 -11.98 -7.61 11.36
CA LEU A 296 -10.70 -7.47 10.68
C LEU A 296 -9.82 -8.69 10.97
N LYS A 297 -9.73 -9.58 9.99
CA LYS A 297 -8.90 -10.78 10.08
C LYS A 297 -7.54 -10.53 9.41
N ALA A 298 -6.51 -10.45 10.22
CA ALA A 298 -5.14 -10.44 9.70
C ALA A 298 -4.72 -11.85 9.28
N PRO A 299 -3.85 -11.98 8.27
CA PRO A 299 -3.21 -13.26 7.96
C PRO A 299 -2.33 -13.72 9.13
N LYS A 300 -2.07 -15.02 9.25
CA LYS A 300 -1.11 -15.55 10.22
C LYS A 300 0.27 -14.90 10.03
N GLN A 301 1.03 -14.79 11.10
CA GLN A 301 2.36 -14.17 11.06
C GLN A 301 3.31 -14.88 10.09
N ASP A 302 3.23 -16.21 10.01
CA ASP A 302 4.02 -17.09 9.16
C ASP A 302 3.34 -17.43 7.82
N ALA A 303 2.20 -16.80 7.51
CA ALA A 303 1.47 -17.05 6.26
C ALA A 303 2.34 -16.82 5.02
N ILE A 304 2.24 -17.73 4.05
CA ILE A 304 2.90 -17.64 2.74
C ILE A 304 2.38 -16.40 2.00
N ARG A 305 3.26 -15.48 1.66
CA ARG A 305 2.93 -14.22 1.02
C ARG A 305 2.80 -14.39 -0.49
N VAL A 306 1.62 -14.10 -1.03
CA VAL A 306 1.33 -14.19 -2.47
C VAL A 306 1.07 -12.79 -3.01
N ALA A 307 1.92 -12.29 -3.89
CA ALA A 307 1.73 -11.03 -4.61
C ALA A 307 1.05 -11.29 -5.96
N CYS A 308 -0.14 -10.72 -6.17
CA CYS A 308 -0.82 -10.72 -7.47
C CYS A 308 -0.49 -9.41 -8.20
N ILE A 309 0.46 -9.46 -9.12
CA ILE A 309 0.88 -8.34 -9.98
C ILE A 309 0.09 -8.39 -11.29
N GLY A 310 -0.44 -7.26 -11.75
CA GLY A 310 -1.16 -7.23 -13.01
C GLY A 310 -1.80 -5.90 -13.38
N ASN A 311 -2.64 -5.96 -14.40
CA ASN A 311 -3.39 -4.84 -14.97
C ASN A 311 -4.82 -4.74 -14.39
N SER A 312 -5.75 -4.15 -15.16
CA SER A 312 -7.15 -3.97 -14.79
C SER A 312 -7.88 -5.26 -14.38
N ILE A 313 -7.50 -6.40 -14.94
CA ILE A 313 -8.09 -7.70 -14.59
C ILE A 313 -7.67 -8.11 -13.17
N THR A 314 -6.44 -7.82 -12.78
CA THR A 314 -5.96 -8.05 -11.39
C THR A 314 -6.51 -7.00 -10.44
N ASP A 315 -6.54 -5.72 -10.84
CA ASP A 315 -7.17 -4.61 -10.11
C ASP A 315 -8.67 -4.89 -9.83
N GLY A 316 -9.35 -5.61 -10.73
CA GLY A 316 -10.78 -5.92 -10.63
C GLY A 316 -11.67 -4.84 -11.24
N HIS A 317 -11.27 -4.30 -12.40
CA HIS A 317 -12.07 -3.33 -13.15
C HIS A 317 -13.47 -3.86 -13.43
N GLY A 318 -14.50 -3.04 -13.16
CA GLY A 318 -15.91 -3.38 -13.37
C GLY A 318 -16.51 -4.37 -12.37
N ILE A 319 -15.72 -4.88 -11.42
CA ILE A 319 -16.21 -5.75 -10.35
C ILE A 319 -16.63 -4.90 -9.15
N ASP A 320 -17.86 -5.11 -8.69
CA ASP A 320 -18.36 -4.47 -7.47
C ASP A 320 -17.53 -4.90 -6.27
N LEU A 321 -17.09 -3.91 -5.46
CA LEU A 321 -16.25 -4.18 -4.30
C LEU A 321 -15.03 -5.04 -4.66
N ALA A 322 -14.28 -4.69 -5.69
CA ALA A 322 -13.13 -5.44 -6.19
C ALA A 322 -12.14 -5.91 -5.09
N PRO A 323 -11.87 -5.13 -4.01
CA PRO A 323 -11.07 -5.61 -2.88
C PRO A 323 -11.65 -6.83 -2.15
N ARG A 324 -12.95 -7.13 -2.35
CA ARG A 324 -13.62 -8.34 -1.82
C ARG A 324 -13.90 -9.39 -2.90
N ASN A 325 -14.25 -8.97 -4.11
CA ASN A 325 -14.80 -9.84 -5.16
C ASN A 325 -13.83 -10.08 -6.32
N GLY A 326 -12.79 -9.29 -6.47
CA GLY A 326 -11.73 -9.52 -7.44
C GLY A 326 -11.01 -10.85 -7.22
N TYR A 327 -10.35 -11.38 -8.28
CA TYR A 327 -9.73 -12.71 -8.18
C TYR A 327 -8.70 -12.85 -7.06
N PRO A 328 -7.87 -11.83 -6.70
CA PRO A 328 -6.93 -11.99 -5.60
C PRO A 328 -7.61 -12.21 -4.23
N ALA A 329 -8.73 -11.52 -3.98
CA ALA A 329 -9.50 -11.70 -2.75
C ALA A 329 -10.21 -13.06 -2.72
N GLN A 330 -10.70 -13.54 -3.87
CA GLN A 330 -11.27 -14.87 -3.99
C GLN A 330 -10.19 -15.96 -3.84
N LEU A 331 -9.00 -15.75 -4.38
CA LEU A 331 -7.84 -16.61 -4.20
C LEU A 331 -7.46 -16.71 -2.71
N GLN A 332 -7.44 -15.59 -1.98
CA GLN A 332 -7.22 -15.60 -0.52
C GLN A 332 -8.19 -16.52 0.20
N ARG A 333 -9.49 -16.45 -0.13
CA ARG A 333 -10.50 -17.32 0.49
C ARG A 333 -10.30 -18.81 0.17
N MET A 334 -9.85 -19.12 -1.06
CA MET A 334 -9.62 -20.50 -1.50
C MET A 334 -8.32 -21.10 -0.92
N LEU A 335 -7.31 -20.29 -0.68
CA LEU A 335 -6.05 -20.71 -0.08
C LEU A 335 -6.11 -20.75 1.45
N GLY A 336 -7.02 -19.98 2.07
CA GLY A 336 -7.19 -19.94 3.53
C GLY A 336 -6.15 -19.08 4.26
N ASN A 337 -6.10 -19.24 5.59
CA ASN A 337 -5.34 -18.37 6.48
C ASN A 337 -3.82 -18.68 6.50
N ASP A 338 -3.38 -19.77 5.91
CA ASP A 338 -1.95 -20.10 5.77
C ASP A 338 -1.30 -19.29 4.63
N TYR A 339 -2.09 -18.51 3.90
CA TYR A 339 -1.64 -17.62 2.85
C TYR A 339 -2.06 -16.17 3.13
N CYS A 340 -1.24 -15.23 2.68
CA CYS A 340 -1.51 -13.80 2.66
C CYS A 340 -1.46 -13.32 1.21
N VAL A 341 -2.61 -13.26 0.56
CA VAL A 341 -2.72 -12.81 -0.83
C VAL A 341 -2.97 -11.30 -0.86
N LYS A 342 -2.12 -10.56 -1.57
CA LYS A 342 -2.27 -9.11 -1.78
C LYS A 342 -2.45 -8.79 -3.26
N ASN A 343 -3.37 -7.87 -3.53
CA ASN A 343 -3.64 -7.35 -4.85
C ASN A 343 -2.73 -6.14 -5.13
N PHE A 344 -1.86 -6.25 -6.13
CA PHE A 344 -1.01 -5.18 -6.65
C PHE A 344 -1.36 -4.85 -8.11
N GLY A 345 -2.59 -5.14 -8.54
CA GLY A 345 -3.11 -4.79 -9.85
C GLY A 345 -3.33 -3.28 -10.00
N VAL A 346 -3.03 -2.75 -11.19
CA VAL A 346 -3.32 -1.36 -11.56
C VAL A 346 -3.89 -1.32 -12.97
N SER A 347 -5.06 -0.72 -13.12
CA SER A 347 -5.77 -0.66 -14.40
C SER A 347 -4.94 -0.01 -15.52
N ALA A 348 -5.09 -0.49 -16.76
CA ALA A 348 -4.44 -0.04 -17.98
C ALA A 348 -2.91 -0.28 -18.10
N ARG A 349 -2.27 -0.90 -17.13
CA ARG A 349 -0.79 -1.01 -17.09
C ARG A 349 -0.25 -2.05 -18.06
N THR A 350 0.95 -1.74 -18.60
CA THR A 350 1.70 -2.55 -19.55
C THR A 350 2.90 -3.22 -18.87
N MET A 351 3.34 -4.35 -19.42
CA MET A 351 4.65 -4.94 -19.13
C MET A 351 5.77 -4.10 -19.74
N LEU A 352 5.52 -3.57 -20.95
CA LEU A 352 6.45 -2.72 -21.68
C LEU A 352 6.74 -1.42 -20.92
N ASN A 353 8.02 -1.12 -20.69
CA ASN A 353 8.48 0.12 -20.07
C ASN A 353 8.30 1.36 -20.95
N LYS A 354 8.15 1.17 -22.27
CA LYS A 354 7.80 2.23 -23.24
C LYS A 354 6.32 2.24 -23.62
N GLY A 355 5.50 1.39 -22.97
CA GLY A 355 4.05 1.43 -23.12
C GLY A 355 3.46 2.73 -22.60
N ASP A 356 2.16 2.92 -22.87
CA ASP A 356 1.40 4.10 -22.45
C ASP A 356 1.40 4.30 -20.93
N TYR A 357 1.34 3.19 -20.17
CA TYR A 357 1.30 3.18 -18.70
C TYR A 357 2.15 2.03 -18.12
N PRO A 358 3.50 2.19 -18.01
CA PRO A 358 4.37 1.12 -17.51
C PRO A 358 4.08 0.73 -16.06
N TYR A 359 3.89 -0.57 -15.80
CA TYR A 359 3.57 -1.07 -14.46
C TYR A 359 4.71 -0.81 -13.45
N MET A 360 5.97 -0.93 -13.87
CA MET A 360 7.12 -0.74 -12.97
C MET A 360 7.30 0.71 -12.46
N ASN A 361 6.52 1.67 -12.97
CA ASN A 361 6.50 3.05 -12.47
C ASN A 361 5.50 3.26 -11.32
N GLU A 362 4.64 2.28 -11.02
CA GLU A 362 3.55 2.43 -10.08
C GLU A 362 3.96 2.23 -8.61
N GLN A 363 3.19 2.85 -7.69
CA GLN A 363 3.36 2.59 -6.26
C GLN A 363 3.10 1.10 -5.94
N ALA A 364 2.14 0.47 -6.60
CA ALA A 364 1.84 -0.95 -6.45
C ALA A 364 3.04 -1.86 -6.75
N TRP A 365 3.92 -1.47 -7.69
CA TRP A 365 5.17 -2.19 -7.94
C TRP A 365 6.14 -2.09 -6.75
N ARG A 366 6.34 -0.88 -6.21
CA ARG A 366 7.19 -0.66 -5.03
C ARG A 366 6.65 -1.42 -3.82
N ASP A 367 5.33 -1.40 -3.62
CA ASP A 367 4.65 -2.13 -2.56
C ASP A 367 4.80 -3.65 -2.72
N ALA A 368 4.70 -4.18 -3.94
CA ALA A 368 4.91 -5.60 -4.21
C ALA A 368 6.33 -6.06 -3.85
N LEU A 369 7.34 -5.24 -4.12
CA LEU A 369 8.73 -5.50 -3.72
C LEU A 369 8.89 -5.44 -2.19
N ALA A 370 8.33 -4.41 -1.56
CA ALA A 370 8.40 -4.22 -0.10
C ALA A 370 7.61 -5.29 0.67
N PHE A 371 6.58 -5.87 0.07
CA PHE A 371 5.83 -7.00 0.61
C PHE A 371 6.71 -8.25 0.81
N LYS A 372 7.84 -8.35 0.10
CA LYS A 372 8.77 -9.49 0.13
C LYS A 372 8.03 -10.82 -0.06
N PRO A 373 7.35 -11.02 -1.18
CA PRO A 373 6.51 -12.19 -1.40
C PRO A 373 7.31 -13.50 -1.40
N ASP A 374 6.67 -14.59 -0.99
CA ASP A 374 7.17 -15.95 -1.15
C ASP A 374 6.75 -16.53 -2.52
N ILE A 375 5.60 -16.05 -3.03
CA ILE A 375 5.04 -16.39 -4.34
C ILE A 375 4.64 -15.11 -5.06
N VAL A 376 4.95 -15.02 -6.36
CA VAL A 376 4.49 -13.93 -7.23
C VAL A 376 3.70 -14.51 -8.40
N VAL A 377 2.50 -13.98 -8.61
CA VAL A 377 1.65 -14.28 -9.76
C VAL A 377 1.64 -13.05 -10.66
N ILE A 378 2.27 -13.12 -11.83
CA ILE A 378 2.38 -12.01 -12.78
C ILE A 378 1.36 -12.22 -13.90
N LYS A 379 0.40 -11.29 -14.03
CA LYS A 379 -0.63 -11.29 -15.08
C LYS A 379 -0.65 -9.94 -15.81
N LEU A 380 0.34 -9.72 -16.67
CA LEU A 380 0.48 -8.57 -17.57
C LEU A 380 0.52 -9.04 -19.03
N GLY A 381 0.50 -8.10 -19.98
CA GLY A 381 0.54 -8.38 -21.42
C GLY A 381 -0.73 -8.01 -22.17
N THR A 382 -1.90 -7.92 -21.50
CA THR A 382 -3.16 -7.60 -22.18
C THR A 382 -3.13 -6.22 -22.85
N ASN A 383 -2.66 -5.16 -22.13
CA ASN A 383 -2.57 -3.81 -22.69
C ASN A 383 -1.39 -3.63 -23.66
N ASP A 384 -0.39 -4.48 -23.55
CA ASP A 384 0.75 -4.51 -24.45
C ASP A 384 0.34 -4.88 -25.88
N SER A 385 -0.77 -5.62 -26.04
CA SER A 385 -1.29 -6.02 -27.34
C SER A 385 -1.88 -4.88 -28.18
N LYS A 386 -2.12 -3.71 -27.59
CA LYS A 386 -2.60 -2.53 -28.32
C LYS A 386 -1.53 -2.05 -29.33
N PRO A 387 -1.91 -1.60 -30.53
CA PRO A 387 -0.94 -1.15 -31.55
C PRO A 387 0.01 -0.07 -31.04
N GLU A 388 -0.48 0.87 -30.25
CA GLU A 388 0.32 1.94 -29.65
C GLU A 388 1.40 1.46 -28.69
N ASN A 389 1.24 0.29 -28.11
CA ASN A 389 2.20 -0.36 -27.21
C ASN A 389 3.04 -1.41 -27.96
N TRP A 390 2.38 -2.26 -28.76
CA TRP A 390 3.06 -3.38 -29.44
C TRP A 390 4.09 -2.94 -30.50
N LYS A 391 4.07 -1.69 -30.94
CA LYS A 391 5.16 -1.12 -31.76
C LYS A 391 6.54 -1.20 -31.07
N TYR A 392 6.57 -1.38 -29.75
CA TYR A 392 7.79 -1.59 -28.96
C TYR A 392 8.04 -3.07 -28.62
N ASN A 393 7.43 -4.01 -29.35
CA ASN A 393 7.47 -5.45 -29.08
C ASN A 393 8.89 -6.03 -28.93
N ALA A 394 9.89 -5.47 -29.61
CA ALA A 394 11.28 -5.89 -29.51
C ALA A 394 11.85 -5.80 -28.08
N GLU A 395 11.26 -4.94 -27.23
CA GLU A 395 11.70 -4.71 -25.86
C GLU A 395 10.92 -5.57 -24.83
N PHE A 396 9.79 -6.15 -25.22
CA PHE A 396 8.91 -6.89 -24.32
C PHE A 396 9.63 -7.99 -23.55
N ARG A 397 10.51 -8.74 -24.22
CA ARG A 397 11.34 -9.78 -23.59
C ARG A 397 12.25 -9.20 -22.52
N GLN A 398 12.96 -8.13 -22.83
CA GLN A 398 13.92 -7.49 -21.92
C GLN A 398 13.20 -6.92 -20.70
N ASP A 399 12.07 -6.27 -20.90
CA ASP A 399 11.28 -5.67 -19.82
C ASP A 399 10.71 -6.74 -18.87
N LEU A 400 10.23 -7.87 -19.42
CA LEU A 400 9.77 -9.02 -18.62
C LEU A 400 10.93 -9.64 -17.83
N GLU A 401 12.10 -9.82 -18.45
CA GLU A 401 13.31 -10.33 -17.78
C GLU A 401 13.77 -9.36 -16.67
N GLN A 402 13.69 -8.06 -16.89
CA GLN A 402 13.99 -7.04 -15.87
C GLN A 402 13.05 -7.16 -14.68
N MET A 403 11.74 -7.30 -14.91
CA MET A 403 10.75 -7.49 -13.83
C MET A 403 11.07 -8.74 -13.01
N ILE A 404 11.32 -9.87 -13.66
CA ILE A 404 11.63 -11.15 -13.03
C ILE A 404 12.92 -11.05 -12.18
N THR A 405 13.99 -10.49 -12.74
CA THR A 405 15.29 -10.37 -12.05
C THR A 405 15.28 -9.32 -10.93
N THR A 406 14.40 -8.33 -10.99
CA THR A 406 14.17 -7.38 -9.89
C THR A 406 13.43 -8.06 -8.74
N LEU A 407 12.40 -8.87 -9.04
CA LEU A 407 11.67 -9.65 -8.03
C LEU A 407 12.53 -10.74 -7.39
N CYS A 408 13.38 -11.37 -8.19
CA CYS A 408 14.24 -12.46 -7.77
C CYS A 408 15.69 -12.27 -8.27
N PRO A 409 16.52 -11.46 -7.57
CA PRO A 409 17.89 -11.14 -8.01
C PRO A 409 18.80 -12.36 -8.20
N SER A 410 18.52 -13.49 -7.54
CA SER A 410 19.28 -14.73 -7.72
C SER A 410 19.16 -15.29 -9.14
N LEU A 411 18.10 -14.97 -9.87
CA LEU A 411 17.91 -15.37 -11.26
C LEU A 411 18.75 -14.52 -12.26
N ALA A 412 19.21 -13.35 -11.84
CA ALA A 412 20.08 -12.50 -12.66
C ALA A 412 21.52 -13.03 -12.75
N GLN A 413 21.95 -13.93 -11.86
CA GLN A 413 23.31 -14.46 -11.86
C GLN A 413 23.39 -15.71 -12.75
N PRO A 414 24.41 -15.83 -13.62
CA PRO A 414 24.64 -17.09 -14.32
C PRO A 414 24.83 -18.22 -13.29
N ALA A 415 24.18 -19.35 -13.51
CA ALA A 415 24.31 -20.51 -12.64
C ALA A 415 25.79 -20.75 -12.32
N LYS A 416 26.19 -20.59 -11.05
CA LYS A 416 27.58 -20.88 -10.62
C LYS A 416 27.84 -22.34 -10.92
N LYS A 417 28.56 -22.64 -12.00
CA LYS A 417 29.09 -23.98 -12.27
C LYS A 417 29.95 -24.38 -11.08
N GLY A 418 29.49 -25.35 -10.28
CA GLY A 418 30.39 -26.09 -9.42
C GLY A 418 30.32 -25.89 -7.90
N LYS A 419 29.14 -25.93 -7.28
CA LYS A 419 29.05 -26.53 -5.94
C LYS A 419 28.16 -27.77 -6.05
N LYS A 420 28.78 -28.97 -6.07
CA LYS A 420 28.06 -30.24 -5.86
C LYS A 420 27.27 -30.08 -4.56
N ALA A 421 25.92 -30.13 -4.64
CA ALA A 421 25.09 -30.24 -3.46
C ALA A 421 25.61 -31.35 -2.58
N LYS A 422 25.80 -31.09 -1.29
CA LYS A 422 26.10 -32.14 -0.32
C LYS A 422 25.00 -33.20 -0.43
N LYS A 423 25.38 -34.45 -0.68
CA LYS A 423 24.46 -35.60 -0.80
C LYS A 423 23.51 -35.58 0.39
N GLY A 424 22.20 -35.32 0.17
CA GLY A 424 21.16 -35.42 1.19
C GLY A 424 20.46 -34.11 1.59
N GLN A 425 20.88 -32.91 1.10
CA GLN A 425 20.10 -31.67 1.27
C GLN A 425 19.44 -31.30 -0.05
N ALA A 426 18.11 -31.32 -0.08
CA ALA A 426 17.37 -30.68 -1.17
C ALA A 426 17.76 -29.18 -1.23
N ALA A 427 18.07 -28.68 -2.42
CA ALA A 427 18.32 -27.24 -2.59
C ALA A 427 17.06 -26.47 -2.14
N GLU A 428 17.25 -25.46 -1.27
CA GLU A 428 16.13 -24.59 -0.93
C GLU A 428 15.56 -23.96 -2.21
N PRO A 429 14.22 -23.94 -2.34
CA PRO A 429 13.60 -23.37 -3.53
C PRO A 429 13.98 -21.90 -3.64
N VAL A 430 14.29 -21.46 -4.88
CA VAL A 430 14.58 -20.05 -5.19
C VAL A 430 13.35 -19.23 -4.83
N LYS A 431 13.48 -18.23 -3.95
CA LYS A 431 12.40 -17.34 -3.53
C LYS A 431 12.59 -15.92 -4.09
N PRO A 432 11.50 -15.26 -4.51
CA PRO A 432 10.13 -15.76 -4.60
C PRO A 432 9.95 -16.78 -5.71
N GLN A 433 9.01 -17.71 -5.54
CA GLN A 433 8.54 -18.58 -6.61
C GLN A 433 7.65 -17.73 -7.55
N ILE A 434 8.03 -17.62 -8.82
CA ILE A 434 7.32 -16.78 -9.80
C ILE A 434 6.47 -17.66 -10.72
N TYR A 435 5.20 -17.30 -10.85
CA TYR A 435 4.24 -17.84 -11.80
C TYR A 435 3.92 -16.79 -12.86
N LEU A 436 4.20 -17.08 -14.13
CA LEU A 436 3.78 -16.25 -15.26
C LEU A 436 2.41 -16.72 -15.74
N CYS A 437 1.40 -15.87 -15.61
CA CYS A 437 0.10 -16.09 -16.20
C CYS A 437 0.06 -15.52 -17.60
N THR A 438 -0.33 -16.33 -18.60
CA THR A 438 -0.66 -15.79 -19.92
C THR A 438 -1.90 -14.87 -19.78
N PRO A 439 -2.03 -13.81 -20.60
CA PRO A 439 -3.30 -13.08 -20.67
C PRO A 439 -4.48 -14.01 -20.94
N ILE A 440 -5.64 -13.76 -20.34
CA ILE A 440 -6.87 -14.45 -20.75
C ILE A 440 -7.27 -14.02 -22.16
N PRO A 441 -8.09 -14.79 -22.89
CA PRO A 441 -8.55 -14.42 -24.24
C PRO A 441 -9.25 -13.04 -24.24
N ALA A 442 -8.98 -12.25 -25.26
CA ALA A 442 -9.76 -11.06 -25.57
C ALA A 442 -10.93 -11.48 -26.48
N PHE A 443 -12.10 -11.70 -25.89
CA PHE A 443 -13.29 -12.13 -26.62
C PHE A 443 -13.87 -11.04 -27.54
N LYS A 444 -13.45 -9.78 -27.32
CA LYS A 444 -13.77 -8.64 -28.18
C LYS A 444 -12.55 -7.73 -28.30
N SER A 445 -12.44 -7.03 -29.44
CA SER A 445 -11.38 -6.03 -29.67
C SER A 445 -11.78 -4.67 -29.10
N THR A 446 -11.98 -4.61 -27.78
CA THR A 446 -12.31 -3.35 -27.08
C THR A 446 -11.01 -2.63 -26.72
N TRP A 447 -10.99 -1.30 -26.82
CA TRP A 447 -9.80 -0.45 -26.59
C TRP A 447 -8.55 -0.88 -27.38
N ASN A 448 -8.73 -1.38 -28.60
CA ASN A 448 -7.66 -1.88 -29.48
C ASN A 448 -6.86 -3.07 -28.90
N ILE A 449 -7.35 -3.72 -27.84
CA ILE A 449 -6.75 -4.96 -27.33
C ILE A 449 -6.90 -6.04 -28.39
N ASN A 450 -5.79 -6.72 -28.73
CA ASN A 450 -5.71 -7.60 -29.88
C ASN A 450 -5.32 -9.03 -29.47
N ASP A 451 -6.28 -9.95 -29.53
CA ASP A 451 -6.05 -11.35 -29.17
C ASP A 451 -5.04 -12.06 -30.06
N SER A 452 -4.99 -11.73 -31.35
CA SER A 452 -3.97 -12.29 -32.28
C SER A 452 -2.55 -11.89 -31.84
N VAL A 453 -2.34 -10.67 -31.37
CA VAL A 453 -1.04 -10.22 -30.80
C VAL A 453 -0.76 -10.96 -29.50
N ILE A 454 -1.76 -11.17 -28.66
CA ILE A 454 -1.60 -11.94 -27.42
C ILE A 454 -1.11 -13.35 -27.74
N VAL A 455 -1.79 -14.06 -28.65
CA VAL A 455 -1.51 -15.46 -29.00
C VAL A 455 -0.17 -15.61 -29.73
N ASN A 456 0.07 -14.78 -30.75
CA ASN A 456 1.20 -14.97 -31.67
C ASN A 456 2.46 -14.19 -31.27
N GLY A 457 2.33 -13.19 -30.40
CA GLY A 457 3.45 -12.34 -29.97
C GLY A 457 3.79 -12.50 -28.50
N ILE A 458 2.82 -12.23 -27.61
CA ILE A 458 3.08 -12.10 -26.16
C ILE A 458 3.29 -13.46 -25.51
N ILE A 459 2.36 -14.42 -25.70
CA ILE A 459 2.39 -15.74 -25.05
C ILE A 459 3.67 -16.52 -25.41
N PRO A 460 4.14 -16.57 -26.69
CA PRO A 460 5.40 -17.23 -27.01
C PRO A 460 6.58 -16.66 -26.25
N ILE A 461 6.71 -15.32 -26.16
CA ILE A 461 7.79 -14.67 -25.43
C ILE A 461 7.72 -15.01 -23.92
N GLN A 462 6.51 -14.98 -23.32
CA GLN A 462 6.34 -15.35 -21.92
C GLN A 462 6.76 -16.79 -21.65
N LYS A 463 6.39 -17.74 -22.51
CA LYS A 463 6.77 -19.17 -22.40
C LYS A 463 8.29 -19.38 -22.56
N GLU A 464 8.93 -18.68 -23.49
CA GLU A 464 10.37 -18.75 -23.69
C GLU A 464 11.15 -18.17 -22.49
N VAL A 465 10.71 -17.02 -21.98
CA VAL A 465 11.30 -16.41 -20.78
C VAL A 465 11.10 -17.30 -19.56
N ALA A 466 9.91 -17.89 -19.40
CA ALA A 466 9.65 -18.84 -18.33
C ALA A 466 10.61 -20.04 -18.42
N ALA A 467 10.79 -20.62 -19.61
CA ALA A 467 11.71 -21.73 -19.82
C ALA A 467 13.17 -21.34 -19.51
N LYS A 468 13.60 -20.13 -19.92
CA LYS A 468 14.96 -19.61 -19.64
C LYS A 468 15.27 -19.53 -18.15
N TYR A 469 14.29 -19.09 -17.34
CA TYR A 469 14.48 -18.89 -15.90
C TYR A 469 13.92 -20.03 -15.03
N GLY A 470 13.40 -21.11 -15.64
CA GLY A 470 12.79 -22.23 -14.92
C GLY A 470 11.54 -21.85 -14.14
N LEU A 471 10.74 -20.90 -14.66
CA LEU A 471 9.52 -20.41 -14.01
C LEU A 471 8.31 -21.28 -14.36
N LYS A 472 7.32 -21.30 -13.48
CA LYS A 472 6.03 -21.94 -13.77
C LYS A 472 5.16 -21.02 -14.63
N VAL A 473 4.45 -21.61 -15.61
CA VAL A 473 3.48 -20.93 -16.46
C VAL A 473 2.08 -21.40 -16.11
N ILE A 474 1.18 -20.45 -15.83
CA ILE A 474 -0.28 -20.72 -15.75
C ILE A 474 -0.87 -20.24 -17.07
N ASP A 475 -1.21 -21.19 -17.95
CA ASP A 475 -1.77 -20.88 -19.28
C ASP A 475 -3.25 -20.48 -19.16
N LEU A 476 -3.49 -19.27 -18.62
CA LEU A 476 -4.85 -18.75 -18.47
C LEU A 476 -5.54 -18.57 -19.83
N HIS A 477 -4.80 -18.31 -20.92
CA HIS A 477 -5.40 -18.17 -22.25
C HIS A 477 -6.15 -19.45 -22.64
N THR A 478 -5.51 -20.59 -22.52
CA THR A 478 -6.11 -21.89 -22.85
C THR A 478 -7.16 -22.32 -21.82
N LEU A 479 -6.86 -22.17 -20.52
CA LEU A 479 -7.74 -22.63 -19.44
C LEU A 479 -9.02 -21.81 -19.29
N TYR A 480 -9.05 -20.59 -19.86
CA TYR A 480 -10.17 -19.67 -19.82
C TYR A 480 -10.91 -19.53 -21.16
N ALA A 481 -10.48 -20.26 -22.20
CA ALA A 481 -10.98 -20.10 -23.58
C ALA A 481 -12.49 -20.29 -23.72
N ASN A 482 -13.10 -21.10 -22.88
CA ASN A 482 -14.56 -21.41 -22.90
C ASN A 482 -15.37 -20.57 -21.89
N ASP A 483 -14.76 -19.59 -21.23
CA ASP A 483 -15.38 -18.78 -20.16
C ASP A 483 -15.85 -17.39 -20.66
N GLY A 484 -16.11 -17.24 -21.97
CA GLY A 484 -16.56 -15.97 -22.56
C GLY A 484 -17.91 -15.47 -22.03
N ASP A 485 -18.75 -16.35 -21.49
CA ASP A 485 -20.01 -16.03 -20.82
C ASP A 485 -19.81 -15.41 -19.41
N LYS A 486 -18.58 -15.42 -18.89
CA LYS A 486 -18.17 -14.87 -17.58
C LYS A 486 -17.41 -13.54 -17.69
N MET A 487 -17.63 -12.85 -18.81
CA MET A 487 -16.99 -11.56 -19.09
C MET A 487 -18.00 -10.42 -18.99
N LEU A 488 -17.51 -9.25 -18.65
CA LEU A 488 -18.27 -8.00 -18.82
C LEU A 488 -18.57 -7.76 -20.31
N ALA A 489 -19.49 -6.83 -20.59
CA ALA A 489 -19.92 -6.50 -21.95
C ALA A 489 -18.78 -6.10 -22.90
N ASP A 490 -17.64 -5.67 -22.36
CA ASP A 490 -16.44 -5.31 -23.12
C ASP A 490 -15.67 -6.52 -23.69
N GLY A 491 -15.90 -7.73 -23.17
CA GLY A 491 -15.24 -8.96 -23.59
C GLY A 491 -13.75 -9.05 -23.21
N ILE A 492 -13.26 -8.16 -22.35
CA ILE A 492 -11.87 -8.08 -21.87
C ILE A 492 -11.77 -8.35 -20.37
N HIS A 493 -12.73 -7.84 -19.60
CA HIS A 493 -12.72 -7.95 -18.15
C HIS A 493 -13.68 -9.04 -17.69
N PRO A 494 -13.22 -9.93 -16.78
CA PRO A 494 -14.11 -10.90 -16.13
C PRO A 494 -15.16 -10.19 -15.26
N ASP A 495 -16.35 -10.76 -15.19
CA ASP A 495 -17.33 -10.46 -14.14
C ASP A 495 -16.94 -11.17 -12.82
N ASP A 496 -17.82 -11.12 -11.80
CA ASP A 496 -17.57 -11.77 -10.50
C ASP A 496 -17.37 -13.29 -10.61
N LYS A 497 -18.09 -13.94 -11.54
CA LYS A 497 -17.98 -15.40 -11.81
C LYS A 497 -16.66 -15.70 -12.51
N GLY A 498 -16.29 -14.86 -13.47
CA GLY A 498 -15.01 -14.95 -14.17
C GLY A 498 -13.80 -14.73 -13.26
N ALA A 499 -13.89 -13.74 -12.36
CA ALA A 499 -12.87 -13.52 -11.34
C ALA A 499 -12.73 -14.75 -10.43
N ARG A 500 -13.85 -15.38 -10.04
CA ARG A 500 -13.85 -16.63 -9.27
C ARG A 500 -13.22 -17.79 -10.04
N ARG A 501 -13.50 -17.91 -11.33
CA ARG A 501 -12.91 -18.94 -12.20
C ARG A 501 -11.39 -18.76 -12.29
N MET A 502 -10.90 -17.54 -12.50
CA MET A 502 -9.45 -17.25 -12.46
C MET A 502 -8.81 -17.64 -11.13
N ALA A 503 -9.45 -17.27 -10.01
CA ALA A 503 -8.95 -17.63 -8.68
C ALA A 503 -8.86 -19.15 -8.49
N GLN A 504 -9.83 -19.93 -9.00
CA GLN A 504 -9.81 -21.40 -8.96
C GLN A 504 -8.62 -21.96 -9.72
N ILE A 505 -8.42 -21.52 -10.97
CA ILE A 505 -7.31 -21.99 -11.82
C ILE A 505 -5.96 -21.70 -11.12
N ILE A 506 -5.79 -20.46 -10.60
CA ILE A 506 -4.56 -20.09 -9.93
C ILE A 506 -4.37 -20.88 -8.62
N ALA A 507 -5.43 -21.06 -7.82
CA ALA A 507 -5.35 -21.82 -6.58
C ALA A 507 -4.94 -23.29 -6.80
N GLU A 508 -5.46 -23.92 -7.85
CA GLU A 508 -5.10 -25.30 -8.24
C GLU A 508 -3.61 -25.40 -8.59
N GLU A 509 -3.06 -24.41 -9.31
CA GLU A 509 -1.65 -24.40 -9.69
C GLU A 509 -0.71 -24.10 -8.48
N LEU A 510 -1.14 -23.24 -7.56
CA LEU A 510 -0.35 -22.91 -6.36
C LEU A 510 -0.30 -24.05 -5.34
N LYS A 511 -1.25 -24.98 -5.39
CA LYS A 511 -1.33 -26.17 -4.49
C LYS A 511 -0.58 -27.38 -5.01
N LYS A 512 -0.12 -27.37 -6.28
CA LYS A 512 0.77 -28.37 -6.87
C LYS A 512 2.23 -28.17 -6.43
#